data_0ddc93ca7c22e9550480490f68dcddcc
#
_entry.id   0ddc93ca7c22e9550480490f68dcddcc
#
_cell.length_a   1.000
_cell.length_b   1.000
_cell.length_c   1.000
_cell.angle_alpha   90.00
_cell.angle_beta   90.00
_cell.angle_gamma   90.00
#
_symmetry.space_group_name_H-M   'P 1'
#
loop_
_entity.id
_entity.type
_entity.pdbx_description
1 polymer ?
#
loop_
_entity_poly.entity_id
_entity_poly.type
_entity_poly.pdbx_seq_one_letter_code
_entity_poly.pdbx_strand_id
1 'polypeptide(L)'
;QVAATVQEEIGMRGAAVVYETFEPDIVINIEIGIASDFPLKVSPKEAQGTLGEGPSIFVFDGSVIPNQNFLDWIVHQAETQNIPYQFESVSGYGEDASVLQRAGRGVPVINLGITTRYGHGQSGVIDIADYHRTVALILSLVRGLDQATVADITRF
;
A
#
# COMPACT_ATOMS: atom_id res chain seq x y z
N GLN A 1 13.10 -9.73 0.06
CA GLN A 1 12.39 -10.71 0.91
C GLN A 1 10.88 -10.51 0.71
N VAL A 2 10.08 -11.58 0.91
CA VAL A 2 8.63 -11.55 0.84
C VAL A 2 8.07 -12.24 2.07
N ALA A 3 7.08 -11.63 2.71
CA ALA A 3 6.34 -12.22 3.82
C ALA A 3 4.86 -12.30 3.45
N ALA A 4 4.22 -13.42 3.77
CA ALA A 4 2.78 -13.55 3.81
C ALA A 4 2.39 -13.66 5.29
N THR A 5 1.76 -12.64 5.80
CA THR A 5 1.40 -12.52 7.20
C THR A 5 0.07 -13.19 7.51
N VAL A 6 -0.17 -13.47 8.76
CA VAL A 6 -1.43 -14.06 9.25
C VAL A 6 -2.04 -13.17 10.32
N GLN A 7 -3.35 -13.28 10.50
CA GLN A 7 -4.08 -12.61 11.59
C GLN A 7 -3.99 -11.07 11.52
N GLU A 8 -4.05 -10.52 10.31
CA GLU A 8 -4.12 -9.08 10.11
C GLU A 8 -5.40 -8.53 10.76
N GLU A 9 -6.58 -9.08 10.44
CA GLU A 9 -7.92 -8.66 10.86
C GLU A 9 -8.15 -8.64 12.39
N ILE A 10 -7.31 -9.29 13.15
CA ILE A 10 -7.41 -9.35 14.61
C ILE A 10 -6.23 -8.70 15.32
N GLY A 11 -5.56 -7.77 14.63
CA GLY A 11 -4.51 -6.92 15.18
C GLY A 11 -3.12 -7.12 14.59
N MET A 12 -3.02 -7.41 13.29
CA MET A 12 -1.74 -7.42 12.53
C MET A 12 -0.65 -8.28 13.18
N ARG A 13 -1.05 -9.42 13.74
CA ARG A 13 -0.20 -10.22 14.63
C ARG A 13 0.98 -10.86 13.93
N GLY A 14 0.76 -11.31 12.67
CA GLY A 14 1.83 -11.84 11.84
C GLY A 14 2.85 -10.77 11.47
N ALA A 15 2.39 -9.59 11.04
CA ALA A 15 3.25 -8.48 10.68
C ALA A 15 4.08 -7.97 11.88
N ALA A 16 3.52 -7.99 13.09
CA ALA A 16 4.21 -7.56 14.29
C ALA A 16 5.52 -8.34 14.57
N VAL A 17 5.64 -9.56 14.05
CA VAL A 17 6.84 -10.39 14.23
C VAL A 17 7.73 -10.47 13.00
N VAL A 18 7.30 -9.91 11.87
CA VAL A 18 8.07 -9.91 10.61
C VAL A 18 9.40 -9.17 10.77
N TYR A 19 9.39 -8.05 11.50
CA TYR A 19 10.59 -7.23 11.70
C TYR A 19 11.72 -8.03 12.34
N GLU A 20 11.45 -8.81 13.36
CA GLU A 20 12.44 -9.64 14.06
C GLU A 20 13.11 -10.71 13.17
N THR A 21 12.44 -11.05 12.05
CA THR A 21 12.93 -12.06 11.11
C THR A 21 13.70 -11.45 9.95
N PHE A 22 13.25 -10.29 9.45
CA PHE A 22 13.76 -9.73 8.20
C PHE A 22 14.57 -8.43 8.39
N GLU A 23 14.36 -7.71 9.48
CA GLU A 23 14.98 -6.39 9.74
C GLU A 23 14.99 -5.50 8.47
N PRO A 24 13.82 -5.23 7.87
CA PRO A 24 13.76 -4.55 6.57
C PRO A 24 14.16 -3.09 6.69
N ASP A 25 14.87 -2.57 5.69
CA ASP A 25 15.17 -1.13 5.55
C ASP A 25 13.95 -0.32 5.11
N ILE A 26 13.09 -0.92 4.27
CA ILE A 26 11.83 -0.36 3.78
C ILE A 26 10.79 -1.47 3.63
N VAL A 27 9.51 -1.11 3.64
CA VAL A 27 8.41 -2.06 3.44
C VAL A 27 7.42 -1.56 2.40
N ILE A 28 7.11 -2.40 1.42
CA ILE A 28 5.97 -2.25 0.53
C ILE A 28 4.91 -3.24 1.02
N ASN A 29 3.84 -2.72 1.59
CA ASN A 29 2.69 -3.52 1.99
C ASN A 29 1.67 -3.56 0.84
N ILE A 30 1.04 -4.71 0.64
CA ILE A 30 0.05 -4.91 -0.41
C ILE A 30 -1.27 -5.24 0.26
N GLU A 31 -2.26 -4.42 -0.02
CA GLU A 31 -3.58 -4.43 0.57
C GLU A 31 -4.71 -4.30 -0.45
N ILE A 32 -5.94 -4.31 0.02
CA ILE A 32 -7.05 -3.83 -0.78
C ILE A 32 -7.18 -2.31 -0.65
N GLY A 33 -7.50 -1.63 -1.76
CA GLY A 33 -7.99 -0.25 -1.75
C GLY A 33 -9.50 -0.23 -1.62
N ILE A 34 -10.07 0.90 -1.22
CA ILE A 34 -11.52 1.02 -1.01
C ILE A 34 -12.14 1.76 -2.19
N ALA A 35 -12.93 1.05 -3.00
CA ALA A 35 -13.68 1.67 -4.08
C ALA A 35 -14.91 2.45 -3.55
N SER A 36 -15.09 3.67 -4.04
CA SER A 36 -16.26 4.51 -3.74
C SER A 36 -17.17 4.75 -4.94
N ASP A 37 -16.93 4.05 -6.03
CA ASP A 37 -17.58 4.22 -7.33
C ASP A 37 -18.86 3.36 -7.53
N PHE A 38 -19.53 2.98 -6.45
CA PHE A 38 -20.76 2.21 -6.51
C PHE A 38 -21.99 3.04 -6.09
N PRO A 39 -23.23 2.63 -6.44
CA PRO A 39 -24.44 3.45 -6.30
C PRO A 39 -24.82 3.83 -4.87
N LEU A 40 -24.38 3.08 -3.89
CA LEU A 40 -24.58 3.42 -2.48
C LEU A 40 -23.51 4.46 -2.11
N LYS A 41 -23.94 5.68 -1.82
CA LYS A 41 -23.05 6.79 -1.48
C LYS A 41 -22.24 6.47 -0.23
N VAL A 42 -21.03 6.00 -0.41
CA VAL A 42 -20.00 6.12 0.61
C VAL A 42 -19.61 7.59 0.66
N SER A 43 -19.42 8.12 1.85
CA SER A 43 -18.94 9.51 1.98
C SER A 43 -17.63 9.69 1.22
N PRO A 44 -17.46 10.75 0.41
CA PRO A 44 -16.16 11.02 -0.25
C PRO A 44 -14.98 11.16 0.71
N LYS A 45 -15.26 11.26 2.01
CA LYS A 45 -14.24 11.26 3.07
C LYS A 45 -13.79 9.86 3.49
N GLU A 46 -14.51 8.82 3.09
CA GLU A 46 -14.29 7.45 3.54
C GLU A 46 -13.60 6.58 2.49
N ALA A 47 -13.80 6.88 1.22
CA ALA A 47 -13.12 6.17 0.15
C ALA A 47 -13.06 7.02 -1.13
N GLN A 48 -12.00 6.93 -1.89
CA GLN A 48 -11.75 7.75 -3.08
C GLN A 48 -11.46 6.90 -4.32
N GLY A 49 -11.27 5.60 -4.14
CA GLY A 49 -10.88 4.68 -5.18
C GLY A 49 -11.99 4.42 -6.22
N THR A 50 -11.59 4.25 -7.48
CA THR A 50 -12.44 3.91 -8.62
C THR A 50 -11.86 2.69 -9.32
N LEU A 51 -12.70 1.70 -9.65
CA LEU A 51 -12.25 0.53 -10.40
C LEU A 51 -11.82 0.92 -11.81
N GLY A 52 -10.71 0.35 -12.27
CA GLY A 52 -10.17 0.59 -13.61
C GLY A 52 -9.19 1.75 -13.70
N GLU A 53 -8.99 2.52 -12.63
CA GLU A 53 -8.09 3.70 -12.62
C GLU A 53 -6.67 3.37 -12.11
N GLY A 54 -6.38 2.11 -11.85
CA GLY A 54 -5.06 1.63 -11.41
C GLY A 54 -4.95 1.38 -9.92
N PRO A 55 -3.76 0.96 -9.44
CA PRO A 55 -3.51 0.72 -8.03
C PRO A 55 -3.70 1.98 -7.19
N SER A 56 -4.22 1.79 -5.98
CA SER A 56 -4.27 2.82 -4.95
C SER A 56 -2.91 2.95 -4.26
N ILE A 57 -2.40 4.16 -4.16
CA ILE A 57 -1.25 4.52 -3.35
C ILE A 57 -1.77 5.27 -2.13
N PHE A 58 -1.63 4.68 -0.95
CA PHE A 58 -2.14 5.31 0.27
C PHE A 58 -1.22 6.43 0.73
N VAL A 59 -1.78 7.63 0.83
CA VAL A 59 -1.10 8.80 1.40
C VAL A 59 -1.44 9.00 2.90
N PHE A 60 -2.52 8.36 3.34
CA PHE A 60 -2.95 8.33 4.73
C PHE A 60 -4.02 7.25 4.92
N ASP A 61 -3.95 6.47 6.00
CA ASP A 61 -4.96 5.46 6.31
C ASP A 61 -5.50 5.51 7.77
N GLY A 62 -5.09 6.50 8.53
CA GLY A 62 -5.42 6.63 9.95
C GLY A 62 -4.38 6.00 10.88
N SER A 63 -3.56 5.08 10.37
CA SER A 63 -2.51 4.40 11.13
C SER A 63 -1.11 4.61 10.56
N VAL A 64 -1.02 4.88 9.24
CA VAL A 64 0.22 5.09 8.49
C VAL A 64 0.19 6.44 7.78
N ILE A 65 1.29 7.16 7.87
CA ILE A 65 1.68 8.24 6.95
C ILE A 65 2.98 7.78 6.30
N PRO A 66 3.02 7.60 4.98
CA PRO A 66 4.24 7.14 4.32
C PRO A 66 5.36 8.17 4.41
N ASN A 67 6.61 7.67 4.32
CA ASN A 67 7.76 8.53 4.12
C ASN A 67 7.64 9.25 2.78
N GLN A 68 7.84 10.59 2.75
CA GLN A 68 7.63 11.40 1.55
C GLN A 68 8.58 11.00 0.41
N ASN A 69 9.87 10.77 0.70
CA ASN A 69 10.82 10.37 -0.35
C ASN A 69 10.43 9.02 -0.97
N PHE A 70 9.86 8.11 -0.14
CA PHE A 70 9.39 6.82 -0.63
C PHE A 70 8.16 6.97 -1.51
N LEU A 71 7.19 7.80 -1.10
CA LEU A 71 6.01 8.11 -1.89
C LEU A 71 6.40 8.73 -3.25
N ASP A 72 7.25 9.74 -3.24
CA ASP A 72 7.70 10.44 -4.45
C ASP A 72 8.42 9.47 -5.41
N TRP A 73 9.25 8.57 -4.87
CA TRP A 73 9.93 7.58 -5.69
C TRP A 73 8.95 6.57 -6.32
N ILE A 74 7.92 6.12 -5.60
CA ILE A 74 6.90 5.22 -6.14
C ILE A 74 6.09 5.88 -7.25
N VAL A 75 5.68 7.13 -7.04
CA VAL A 75 4.98 7.94 -8.04
C VAL A 75 5.85 8.09 -9.30
N HIS A 76 7.12 8.42 -9.14
CA HIS A 76 8.06 8.51 -10.25
C HIS A 76 8.19 7.17 -11.02
N GLN A 77 8.23 6.04 -10.33
CA GLN A 77 8.25 4.73 -10.98
C GLN A 77 6.96 4.45 -11.77
N ALA A 78 5.80 4.76 -11.21
CA ALA A 78 4.53 4.60 -11.89
C ALA A 78 4.46 5.46 -13.17
N GLU A 79 4.83 6.72 -13.08
CA GLU A 79 4.86 7.67 -14.21
C GLU A 79 5.84 7.23 -15.31
N THR A 80 7.05 6.83 -14.93
CA THR A 80 8.09 6.37 -15.87
C THR A 80 7.65 5.14 -16.65
N GLN A 81 6.87 4.26 -16.04
CA GLN A 81 6.34 3.05 -16.66
C GLN A 81 4.97 3.25 -17.31
N ASN A 82 4.42 4.48 -17.28
CA ASN A 82 3.07 4.80 -17.75
C ASN A 82 2.00 3.92 -17.11
N ILE A 83 2.14 3.59 -15.83
CA ILE A 83 1.16 2.86 -15.04
C ILE A 83 0.23 3.89 -14.40
N PRO A 84 -1.07 3.90 -14.75
CA PRO A 84 -2.04 4.75 -14.07
C PRO A 84 -2.15 4.33 -12.60
N TYR A 85 -2.33 5.29 -11.73
CA TYR A 85 -2.48 5.08 -10.28
C TYR A 85 -3.46 6.10 -9.71
N GLN A 86 -3.93 5.86 -8.52
CA GLN A 86 -4.78 6.79 -7.79
C GLN A 86 -4.28 6.93 -6.35
N PHE A 87 -4.47 8.11 -5.76
CA PHE A 87 -4.18 8.32 -4.36
C PHE A 87 -5.38 7.96 -3.50
N GLU A 88 -5.12 7.39 -2.34
CA GLU A 88 -6.14 7.04 -1.37
C GLU A 88 -5.81 7.63 -0.01
N SER A 89 -6.83 8.25 0.62
CA SER A 89 -6.74 8.81 1.96
C SER A 89 -7.98 8.38 2.75
N VAL A 90 -7.80 7.49 3.69
CA VAL A 90 -8.89 6.87 4.45
C VAL A 90 -8.66 7.06 5.94
N SER A 91 -9.66 7.49 6.68
CA SER A 91 -9.58 7.54 8.14
C SER A 91 -10.18 6.27 8.75
N GLY A 92 -9.55 5.76 9.80
CA GLY A 92 -10.07 4.57 10.50
C GLY A 92 -9.77 3.24 9.80
N TYR A 93 -8.85 3.25 8.86
CA TYR A 93 -8.27 2.06 8.25
C TYR A 93 -7.00 1.69 9.00
N GLY A 94 -6.62 0.44 9.00
CA GLY A 94 -5.39 -0.03 9.66
C GLY A 94 -4.97 -1.35 9.02
N GLU A 95 -3.67 -1.54 8.89
CA GLU A 95 -3.09 -2.66 8.16
C GLU A 95 -1.67 -2.98 8.62
N ASP A 96 -1.11 -4.03 8.09
CA ASP A 96 0.17 -4.60 8.51
C ASP A 96 1.33 -3.60 8.51
N ALA A 97 1.35 -2.62 7.59
CA ALA A 97 2.37 -1.58 7.57
C ALA A 97 2.41 -0.73 8.85
N SER A 98 1.28 -0.59 9.55
CA SER A 98 1.19 0.24 10.76
C SER A 98 2.06 -0.26 11.92
N VAL A 99 2.22 -1.57 12.05
CA VAL A 99 3.09 -2.15 13.07
C VAL A 99 4.54 -2.15 12.60
N LEU A 100 4.79 -2.37 11.31
CA LEU A 100 6.13 -2.34 10.74
C LEU A 100 6.73 -0.93 10.72
N GLN A 101 5.93 0.11 10.45
CA GLN A 101 6.39 1.50 10.53
C GLN A 101 6.99 1.86 11.89
N ARG A 102 6.49 1.25 12.95
CA ARG A 102 6.93 1.51 14.34
C ARG A 102 7.97 0.52 14.86
N ALA A 103 8.33 -0.48 14.05
CA ALA A 103 9.30 -1.49 14.45
C ALA A 103 10.73 -0.95 14.46
N GLY A 104 11.57 -1.51 15.31
CA GLY A 104 12.97 -1.14 15.42
C GLY A 104 13.17 0.36 15.68
N ARG A 105 13.83 1.04 14.76
CA ARG A 105 14.10 2.49 14.79
C ARG A 105 13.11 3.29 13.94
N GLY A 106 12.06 2.65 13.48
CA GLY A 106 11.13 3.13 12.46
C GLY A 106 11.55 2.68 11.08
N VAL A 107 10.59 2.15 10.31
CA VAL A 107 10.81 1.67 8.95
C VAL A 107 9.95 2.48 8.00
N PRO A 108 10.50 3.06 6.92
CA PRO A 108 9.69 3.64 5.85
C PRO A 108 8.77 2.59 5.23
N VAL A 109 7.49 2.85 5.25
CA VAL A 109 6.49 1.94 4.69
C VAL A 109 5.63 2.67 3.67
N ILE A 110 5.04 1.91 2.75
CA ILE A 110 4.00 2.34 1.84
C ILE A 110 2.95 1.26 1.70
N ASN A 111 1.70 1.66 1.60
CA ASN A 111 0.60 0.77 1.26
C ASN A 111 0.19 0.95 -0.19
N LEU A 112 0.16 -0.15 -0.92
CA LEU A 112 -0.36 -0.24 -2.28
C LEU A 112 -1.61 -1.11 -2.26
N GLY A 113 -2.74 -0.54 -2.69
CA GLY A 113 -4.03 -1.23 -2.70
C GLY A 113 -4.47 -1.66 -4.09
N ILE A 114 -5.11 -2.82 -4.17
CA ILE A 114 -5.95 -3.17 -5.31
C ILE A 114 -7.34 -2.66 -5.01
N THR A 115 -7.78 -1.62 -5.72
CA THR A 115 -9.09 -0.98 -5.49
C THR A 115 -10.20 -2.02 -5.57
N THR A 116 -10.98 -2.15 -4.50
CA THR A 116 -11.93 -3.24 -4.30
C THR A 116 -13.28 -2.70 -3.85
N ARG A 117 -14.36 -3.10 -4.52
CA ARG A 117 -15.74 -2.93 -4.01
C ARG A 117 -16.07 -4.06 -3.06
N TYR A 118 -16.85 -3.75 -2.02
CA TYR A 118 -17.38 -4.72 -1.06
C TYR A 118 -16.28 -5.48 -0.29
N GLY A 119 -15.15 -4.81 -0.04
CA GLY A 119 -14.13 -5.31 0.90
C GLY A 119 -14.76 -5.69 2.24
N HIS A 120 -14.23 -6.71 2.91
CA HIS A 120 -14.81 -7.35 4.11
C HIS A 120 -16.21 -7.99 3.92
N GLY A 121 -16.73 -7.99 2.68
CA GLY A 121 -17.94 -8.73 2.34
C GLY A 121 -17.67 -10.21 2.05
N GLN A 122 -18.74 -10.94 1.73
CA GLN A 122 -18.61 -12.34 1.30
C GLN A 122 -17.94 -12.48 -0.08
N SER A 123 -17.96 -11.42 -0.88
CA SER A 123 -17.35 -11.38 -2.21
C SER A 123 -16.91 -9.96 -2.51
N GLY A 124 -15.64 -9.76 -2.77
CA GLY A 124 -15.09 -8.52 -3.29
C GLY A 124 -15.15 -8.47 -4.83
N VAL A 125 -15.15 -7.27 -5.39
CA VAL A 125 -15.10 -7.04 -6.84
C VAL A 125 -13.94 -6.12 -7.14
N ILE A 126 -13.05 -6.54 -8.02
CA ILE A 126 -11.92 -5.77 -8.54
C ILE A 126 -12.00 -5.63 -10.06
N ASP A 127 -11.31 -4.65 -10.62
CA ASP A 127 -10.97 -4.64 -12.04
C ASP A 127 -9.70 -5.47 -12.25
N ILE A 128 -9.73 -6.44 -13.16
CA ILE A 128 -8.57 -7.30 -13.43
C ILE A 128 -7.38 -6.51 -14.01
N ALA A 129 -7.65 -5.40 -14.69
CA ALA A 129 -6.59 -4.53 -15.18
C ALA A 129 -5.85 -3.85 -14.03
N ASP A 130 -6.54 -3.47 -12.95
CA ASP A 130 -5.90 -2.88 -11.77
C ASP A 130 -5.01 -3.89 -11.05
N TYR A 131 -5.44 -5.15 -10.97
CA TYR A 131 -4.59 -6.23 -10.47
C TYR A 131 -3.29 -6.33 -11.29
N HIS A 132 -3.38 -6.39 -12.62
CA HIS A 132 -2.19 -6.48 -13.47
C HIS A 132 -1.30 -5.23 -13.39
N ARG A 133 -1.90 -4.05 -13.28
CA ARG A 133 -1.18 -2.79 -13.09
C ARG A 133 -0.45 -2.74 -11.75
N THR A 134 -1.09 -3.23 -10.68
CA THR A 134 -0.46 -3.35 -9.36
C THR A 134 0.73 -4.28 -9.40
N VAL A 135 0.60 -5.45 -10.04
CA VAL A 135 1.73 -6.38 -10.24
C VAL A 135 2.85 -5.71 -11.05
N ALA A 136 2.52 -4.99 -12.12
CA ALA A 136 3.51 -4.29 -12.94
C ALA A 136 4.24 -3.20 -12.14
N LEU A 137 3.51 -2.43 -11.32
CA LEU A 137 4.10 -1.43 -10.44
C LEU A 137 5.05 -2.08 -9.44
N ILE A 138 4.62 -3.11 -8.72
CA ILE A 138 5.46 -3.81 -7.74
C ILE A 138 6.73 -4.35 -8.40
N LEU A 139 6.62 -4.94 -9.59
CA LEU A 139 7.80 -5.43 -10.32
C LEU A 139 8.75 -4.30 -10.71
N SER A 140 8.23 -3.14 -11.10
CA SER A 140 9.03 -1.94 -11.37
C SER A 140 9.77 -1.48 -10.11
N LEU A 141 9.04 -1.38 -9.00
CA LEU A 141 9.62 -0.99 -7.70
C LEU A 141 10.74 -1.96 -7.29
N VAL A 142 10.48 -3.26 -7.28
CA VAL A 142 11.48 -4.27 -6.88
C VAL A 142 12.72 -4.24 -7.78
N ARG A 143 12.56 -3.98 -9.07
CA ARG A 143 13.69 -3.88 -10.01
C ARG A 143 14.46 -2.56 -9.89
N GLY A 144 13.80 -1.49 -9.48
CA GLY A 144 14.39 -0.18 -9.29
C GLY A 144 15.06 0.03 -7.95
N LEU A 145 14.85 -0.87 -6.98
CA LEU A 145 15.45 -0.78 -5.65
C LEU A 145 16.91 -1.20 -5.69
N ASP A 146 17.78 -0.26 -5.33
CA ASP A 146 19.18 -0.48 -5.04
C ASP A 146 19.59 0.21 -3.72
N GLN A 147 20.83 0.06 -3.31
CA GLN A 147 21.33 0.65 -2.07
C GLN A 147 21.26 2.18 -2.05
N ALA A 148 21.46 2.83 -3.20
CA ALA A 148 21.39 4.29 -3.29
C ALA A 148 19.95 4.79 -3.12
N THR A 149 18.99 4.14 -3.77
CA THR A 149 17.56 4.42 -3.64
C THR A 149 17.09 4.23 -2.20
N VAL A 150 17.48 3.13 -1.55
CA VAL A 150 17.13 2.88 -0.15
C VAL A 150 17.73 3.95 0.75
N ALA A 151 19.00 4.35 0.53
CA ALA A 151 19.63 5.42 1.29
C ALA A 151 18.92 6.77 1.14
N ASP A 152 18.42 7.09 -0.07
CA ASP A 152 17.65 8.32 -0.30
C ASP A 152 16.28 8.28 0.37
N ILE A 153 15.59 7.14 0.33
CA ILE A 153 14.30 6.94 1.01
C ILE A 153 14.46 7.06 2.53
N THR A 154 15.52 6.50 3.10
CA THR A 154 15.75 6.45 4.55
C THR A 154 16.46 7.67 5.10
N ARG A 155 16.78 8.66 4.27
CA ARG A 155 17.42 9.92 4.72
C ARG A 155 16.42 10.76 5.51
N PHE A 156 16.75 11.07 6.75
CA PHE A 156 16.03 11.97 7.64
C PHE A 156 16.75 13.30 7.77
#